data_8e69213d2a178c306ef2ab7cffc4fbb7
#
_entry.id   8e69213d2a178c306ef2ab7cffc4fbb7
#
_cell.length_a   1.000
_cell.length_b   1.000
_cell.length_c   1.000
_cell.angle_alpha   90.00
_cell.angle_beta   90.00
_cell.angle_gamma   90.00
#
_symmetry.space_group_name_H-M   'P 1'
#
loop_
_entity.id
_entity.type
_entity.pdbx_description
1 polymer ?
#
loop_
_entity_poly.entity_id
_entity_poly.type
_entity_poly.pdbx_seq_one_letter_code
_entity_poly.pdbx_strand_id
1 'polypeptide(L)'
;TLYKNREIFNFIDKLKEKNLIYEKDGATWFAATNAGLKADKVLIKSTGEPTYRLPDMAYHKDKFDRGYDIMIDVFGADHMDAYPDVLSAVSELGYDSSKVNVLIHQFVTILKDGSPIKMSTRKANFVTLEELIDEVGPDVVRYFFIMRGTNTHLNFDLDLAKNQSDENPVFYLQYAHARVSNIIKRASELKINIDKAADLSLLNTDVELNLINKMNLFPDCIKRTHDTKEPQNISTYLHDLAMYFHKFYAKNKVISDDKSLTASRLILTKALQIVLNNGLTVLGI
;
A
#
# COMPACT_ATOMS: atom_id res chain seq x y z
N THR A 1 1.80 -23.91 14.29
CA THR A 1 2.80 -23.99 15.36
C THR A 1 2.25 -23.53 16.69
N LEU A 2 1.53 -22.42 16.83
CA LEU A 2 0.97 -21.92 18.10
C LEU A 2 0.14 -22.95 18.86
N TYR A 3 -0.66 -23.76 18.18
CA TYR A 3 -1.41 -24.86 18.79
C TYR A 3 -0.50 -26.02 19.21
N LYS A 4 0.48 -26.39 18.36
CA LYS A 4 1.41 -27.52 18.65
C LYS A 4 2.29 -27.25 19.86
N ASN A 5 2.71 -25.99 20.05
CA ASN A 5 3.61 -25.58 21.14
C ASN A 5 2.86 -25.16 22.40
N ARG A 6 1.52 -25.32 22.46
CA ARG A 6 0.66 -24.87 23.56
C ARG A 6 0.72 -23.36 23.85
N GLU A 7 1.25 -22.54 22.94
CA GLU A 7 1.43 -21.09 23.13
C GLU A 7 0.11 -20.37 23.46
N ILE A 8 -0.99 -20.84 22.88
CA ILE A 8 -2.34 -20.34 23.15
C ILE A 8 -2.72 -20.52 24.63
N PHE A 9 -2.44 -21.70 25.20
CA PHE A 9 -2.73 -22.01 26.60
C PHE A 9 -1.76 -21.29 27.53
N ASN A 10 -0.48 -21.23 27.19
CA ASN A 10 0.53 -20.48 27.92
C ASN A 10 0.15 -18.98 28.02
N PHE A 11 -0.48 -18.43 26.96
CA PHE A 11 -0.96 -17.07 26.97
C PHE A 11 -2.09 -16.85 28.00
N ILE A 12 -3.04 -17.78 28.07
CA ILE A 12 -4.12 -17.75 29.09
C ILE A 12 -3.53 -17.83 30.50
N ASP A 13 -2.55 -18.71 30.73
CA ASP A 13 -1.95 -18.88 32.05
C ASP A 13 -1.28 -17.58 32.51
N LYS A 14 -0.61 -16.85 31.61
CA LYS A 14 -0.05 -15.52 31.89
C LYS A 14 -1.13 -14.47 32.22
N LEU A 15 -2.25 -14.49 31.50
CA LEU A 15 -3.38 -13.59 31.82
C LEU A 15 -4.04 -13.94 33.16
N LYS A 16 -4.08 -15.25 33.54
CA LYS A 16 -4.55 -15.70 34.87
C LYS A 16 -3.67 -15.17 36.00
N GLU A 17 -2.33 -15.22 35.82
CA GLU A 17 -1.38 -14.65 36.79
C GLU A 17 -1.61 -13.16 37.05
N LYS A 18 -2.18 -12.44 36.06
CA LYS A 18 -2.55 -11.03 36.14
C LYS A 18 -3.98 -10.79 36.64
N ASN A 19 -4.72 -11.84 36.99
CA ASN A 19 -6.15 -11.76 37.39
C ASN A 19 -7.05 -11.17 36.27
N LEU A 20 -6.69 -11.41 35.01
CA LEU A 20 -7.42 -10.92 33.83
C LEU A 20 -8.30 -12.01 33.19
N ILE A 21 -8.35 -13.19 33.79
CA ILE A 21 -9.17 -14.31 33.31
C ILE A 21 -10.15 -14.75 34.43
N TYR A 22 -11.38 -15.01 34.04
CA TYR A 22 -12.38 -15.63 34.90
C TYR A 22 -13.26 -16.62 34.11
N GLU A 23 -13.91 -17.51 34.83
CA GLU A 23 -14.84 -18.51 34.27
C GLU A 23 -16.30 -18.03 34.53
N LYS A 24 -17.12 -18.06 33.49
CA LYS A 24 -18.53 -17.75 33.56
C LYS A 24 -19.30 -18.56 32.50
N ASP A 25 -20.40 -19.19 32.92
CA ASP A 25 -21.29 -20.01 32.08
C ASP A 25 -20.54 -21.11 31.28
N GLY A 26 -19.51 -21.70 31.94
CA GLY A 26 -18.65 -22.74 31.32
C GLY A 26 -17.67 -22.21 30.28
N ALA A 27 -17.55 -20.92 30.10
CA ALA A 27 -16.63 -20.26 29.16
C ALA A 27 -15.55 -19.48 29.91
N THR A 28 -14.35 -19.40 29.29
CA THR A 28 -13.22 -18.61 29.83
C THR A 28 -13.26 -17.19 29.23
N TRP A 29 -13.29 -16.21 30.12
CA TRP A 29 -13.44 -14.80 29.77
C TRP A 29 -12.17 -14.01 30.07
N PHE A 30 -11.84 -13.06 29.20
CA PHE A 30 -10.88 -11.98 29.44
C PHE A 30 -11.61 -10.79 30.07
N ALA A 31 -11.16 -10.37 31.25
CA ALA A 31 -11.67 -9.22 31.99
C ALA A 31 -11.20 -7.92 31.32
N ALA A 32 -11.62 -7.70 30.08
CA ALA A 32 -11.17 -6.60 29.23
C ALA A 32 -11.59 -5.23 29.79
N THR A 33 -12.66 -5.18 30.60
CA THR A 33 -13.09 -3.96 31.30
C THR A 33 -12.07 -3.51 32.32
N ASN A 34 -11.33 -4.42 32.97
CA ASN A 34 -10.23 -4.09 33.87
C ASN A 34 -9.04 -3.46 33.15
N ALA A 35 -8.90 -3.74 31.85
CA ALA A 35 -7.90 -3.18 30.95
C ALA A 35 -8.42 -1.95 30.17
N GLY A 36 -9.53 -1.33 30.61
CA GLY A 36 -10.08 -0.09 30.05
C GLY A 36 -10.96 -0.27 28.81
N LEU A 37 -11.31 -1.49 28.44
CA LEU A 37 -12.20 -1.75 27.30
C LEU A 37 -13.68 -1.72 27.71
N LYS A 38 -14.58 -1.63 26.71
CA LYS A 38 -16.03 -1.45 26.96
C LYS A 38 -16.73 -2.69 27.54
N ALA A 39 -16.22 -3.89 27.24
CA ALA A 39 -16.85 -5.15 27.63
C ALA A 39 -15.86 -6.30 27.65
N ASP A 40 -16.08 -7.24 28.58
CA ASP A 40 -15.30 -8.47 28.66
C ASP A 40 -15.53 -9.38 27.45
N LYS A 41 -14.55 -10.23 27.15
CA LYS A 41 -14.53 -11.04 25.94
C LYS A 41 -14.32 -12.52 26.20
N VAL A 42 -15.11 -13.35 25.55
CA VAL A 42 -14.90 -14.81 25.58
C VAL A 42 -13.64 -15.15 24.81
N LEU A 43 -12.71 -15.85 25.46
CA LEU A 43 -11.50 -16.42 24.84
C LEU A 43 -11.67 -17.90 24.52
N ILE A 44 -12.30 -18.68 25.42
CA ILE A 44 -12.64 -20.08 25.17
C ILE A 44 -14.14 -20.23 25.39
N LYS A 45 -14.82 -20.81 24.44
CA LYS A 45 -16.27 -21.11 24.51
C LYS A 45 -16.54 -22.21 25.53
N SER A 46 -17.79 -22.35 25.95
CA SER A 46 -18.26 -23.47 26.79
C SER A 46 -18.05 -24.84 26.15
N THR A 47 -17.86 -24.91 24.84
CA THR A 47 -17.47 -26.12 24.10
C THR A 47 -16.00 -26.51 24.25
N GLY A 48 -15.17 -25.65 24.90
CA GLY A 48 -13.72 -25.81 24.99
C GLY A 48 -12.93 -25.31 23.79
N GLU A 49 -13.59 -24.75 22.77
CA GLU A 49 -12.96 -24.22 21.58
C GLU A 49 -12.50 -22.76 21.80
N PRO A 50 -11.26 -22.37 21.40
CA PRO A 50 -10.84 -20.99 21.43
C PRO A 50 -11.61 -20.15 20.42
N THR A 51 -11.93 -18.91 20.80
CA THR A 51 -12.38 -17.89 19.84
C THR A 51 -11.19 -17.38 19.02
N TYR A 52 -11.43 -16.68 17.91
CA TYR A 52 -10.37 -16.12 17.07
C TYR A 52 -9.43 -15.14 17.80
N ARG A 53 -9.93 -14.46 18.84
CA ARG A 53 -9.15 -13.52 19.65
C ARG A 53 -7.96 -14.15 20.33
N LEU A 54 -8.13 -15.35 20.89
CA LEU A 54 -7.09 -15.98 21.69
C LEU A 54 -5.85 -16.40 20.88
N PRO A 55 -5.96 -17.07 19.72
CA PRO A 55 -4.83 -17.35 18.85
C PRO A 55 -4.14 -16.06 18.37
N ASP A 56 -4.91 -14.98 18.12
CA ASP A 56 -4.39 -13.72 17.66
C ASP A 56 -3.57 -13.01 18.75
N MET A 57 -4.06 -13.01 20.00
CA MET A 57 -3.30 -12.52 21.16
C MET A 57 -1.99 -13.28 21.36
N ALA A 58 -2.03 -14.62 21.29
CA ALA A 58 -0.85 -15.45 21.40
C ALA A 58 0.15 -15.22 20.25
N TYR A 59 -0.33 -14.97 19.04
CA TYR A 59 0.50 -14.63 17.88
C TYR A 59 1.17 -13.28 18.02
N HIS A 60 0.46 -12.27 18.54
CA HIS A 60 1.07 -10.97 18.82
C HIS A 60 2.17 -11.08 19.86
N LYS A 61 1.95 -11.86 20.94
CA LYS A 61 3.01 -12.16 21.90
C LYS A 61 4.24 -12.75 21.19
N ASP A 62 4.06 -13.74 20.31
CA ASP A 62 5.14 -14.35 19.54
C ASP A 62 5.86 -13.31 18.66
N LYS A 63 5.13 -12.38 18.02
CA LYS A 63 5.74 -11.27 17.27
C LYS A 63 6.64 -10.39 18.16
N PHE A 64 6.20 -10.06 19.37
CA PHE A 64 7.00 -9.31 20.35
C PHE A 64 8.24 -10.10 20.79
N ASP A 65 8.09 -11.37 21.09
CA ASP A 65 9.19 -12.24 21.54
C ASP A 65 10.27 -12.41 20.45
N ARG A 66 9.89 -12.31 19.17
CA ARG A 66 10.83 -12.27 18.04
C ARG A 66 11.60 -10.95 17.92
N GLY A 67 11.24 -9.91 18.68
CA GLY A 67 12.01 -8.69 18.82
C GLY A 67 11.84 -7.69 17.67
N TYR A 68 10.71 -7.67 16.98
CA TYR A 68 10.42 -6.64 15.96
C TYR A 68 10.25 -5.25 16.59
N ASP A 69 10.86 -4.25 15.97
CA ASP A 69 10.72 -2.85 16.37
C ASP A 69 9.40 -2.25 15.89
N ILE A 70 8.92 -2.69 14.73
CA ILE A 70 7.66 -2.24 14.11
C ILE A 70 6.90 -3.47 13.61
N MET A 71 5.65 -3.56 13.99
CA MET A 71 4.71 -4.57 13.48
C MET A 71 3.59 -3.83 12.73
N ILE A 72 3.25 -4.33 11.55
CA ILE A 72 2.16 -3.75 10.74
C ILE A 72 1.14 -4.85 10.49
N ASP A 73 -0.06 -4.65 11.00
CA ASP A 73 -1.19 -5.54 10.80
C ASP A 73 -2.18 -4.89 9.82
N VAL A 74 -2.51 -5.61 8.75
CA VAL A 74 -3.48 -5.15 7.76
C VAL A 74 -4.75 -5.98 7.91
N PHE A 75 -5.83 -5.33 8.31
CA PHE A 75 -7.13 -5.97 8.54
C PHE A 75 -8.21 -5.39 7.63
N GLY A 76 -9.24 -6.19 7.34
CA GLY A 76 -10.49 -5.69 6.80
C GLY A 76 -11.28 -4.90 7.85
N ALA A 77 -12.21 -4.07 7.40
CA ALA A 77 -13.04 -3.23 8.26
C ALA A 77 -13.91 -4.02 9.26
N ASP A 78 -14.17 -5.31 8.97
CA ASP A 78 -14.87 -6.25 9.87
C ASP A 78 -14.07 -6.62 11.12
N HIS A 79 -12.75 -6.38 11.14
CA HIS A 79 -11.88 -6.61 12.30
C HIS A 79 -11.72 -5.38 13.22
N MET A 80 -12.34 -4.25 12.89
CA MET A 80 -12.18 -2.98 13.62
C MET A 80 -12.52 -3.12 15.13
N ASP A 81 -13.46 -3.95 15.48
CA ASP A 81 -13.88 -4.18 16.88
C ASP A 81 -13.04 -5.23 17.61
N ALA A 82 -12.22 -6.00 16.91
CA ALA A 82 -11.53 -7.14 17.49
C ALA A 82 -10.07 -6.82 17.88
N TYR A 83 -9.36 -6.03 17.09
CA TYR A 83 -7.94 -5.76 17.33
C TYR A 83 -7.66 -4.98 18.64
N PRO A 84 -8.53 -4.07 19.14
CA PRO A 84 -8.27 -3.41 20.42
C PRO A 84 -8.20 -4.38 21.59
N ASP A 85 -9.01 -5.47 21.56
CA ASP A 85 -8.99 -6.53 22.58
C ASP A 85 -7.63 -7.23 22.60
N VAL A 86 -7.05 -7.48 21.41
CA VAL A 86 -5.74 -8.14 21.24
C VAL A 86 -4.62 -7.26 21.76
N LEU A 87 -4.60 -5.98 21.36
CA LEU A 87 -3.58 -5.02 21.78
C LEU A 87 -3.63 -4.76 23.29
N SER A 88 -4.84 -4.68 23.87
CA SER A 88 -5.01 -4.53 25.31
C SER A 88 -4.44 -5.73 26.06
N ALA A 89 -4.77 -6.95 25.64
CA ALA A 89 -4.31 -8.17 26.32
C ALA A 89 -2.76 -8.29 26.31
N VAL A 90 -2.08 -7.96 25.21
CA VAL A 90 -0.61 -7.99 25.16
C VAL A 90 0.02 -6.85 25.96
N SER A 91 -0.64 -5.68 26.01
CA SER A 91 -0.20 -4.54 26.83
C SER A 91 -0.22 -4.89 28.32
N GLU A 92 -1.27 -5.58 28.79
CA GLU A 92 -1.39 -6.06 30.18
C GLU A 92 -0.28 -7.05 30.57
N LEU A 93 0.28 -7.78 29.59
CA LEU A 93 1.44 -8.64 29.78
C LEU A 93 2.78 -7.87 29.76
N GLY A 94 2.76 -6.55 29.61
CA GLY A 94 3.93 -5.67 29.65
C GLY A 94 4.59 -5.45 28.29
N TYR A 95 3.97 -5.85 27.19
CA TYR A 95 4.46 -5.55 25.85
C TYR A 95 4.07 -4.15 25.40
N ASP A 96 4.94 -3.48 24.67
CA ASP A 96 4.71 -2.13 24.16
C ASP A 96 3.81 -2.18 22.89
N SER A 97 2.50 -2.09 23.09
CA SER A 97 1.52 -2.13 22.00
C SER A 97 1.65 -0.97 20.99
N SER A 98 2.39 0.12 21.31
CA SER A 98 2.64 1.21 20.37
C SER A 98 3.51 0.80 19.17
N LYS A 99 4.22 -0.32 19.28
CA LYS A 99 4.97 -0.93 18.16
C LYS A 99 4.06 -1.57 17.11
N VAL A 100 2.78 -1.80 17.41
CA VAL A 100 1.81 -2.38 16.47
C VAL A 100 1.04 -1.29 15.77
N ASN A 101 1.20 -1.21 14.45
CA ASN A 101 0.47 -0.30 13.59
C ASN A 101 -0.65 -1.08 12.90
N VAL A 102 -1.89 -0.76 13.23
CA VAL A 102 -3.06 -1.42 12.62
C VAL A 102 -3.57 -0.59 11.46
N LEU A 103 -3.58 -1.18 10.27
CA LEU A 103 -4.12 -0.59 9.05
C LEU A 103 -5.45 -1.28 8.72
N ILE A 104 -6.53 -0.51 8.75
CA ILE A 104 -7.86 -1.02 8.41
C ILE A 104 -8.16 -0.71 6.95
N HIS A 105 -8.32 -1.75 6.16
CA HIS A 105 -8.69 -1.63 4.76
C HIS A 105 -10.21 -1.75 4.61
N GLN A 106 -10.81 -0.75 3.96
CA GLN A 106 -12.24 -0.75 3.68
C GLN A 106 -12.61 -1.80 2.63
N PHE A 107 -13.89 -2.14 2.56
CA PHE A 107 -14.40 -3.09 1.60
C PHE A 107 -14.16 -2.64 0.15
N VAL A 108 -13.90 -3.61 -0.72
CA VAL A 108 -13.76 -3.42 -2.15
C VAL A 108 -15.05 -3.86 -2.84
N THR A 109 -15.60 -2.98 -3.66
CA THR A 109 -16.73 -3.29 -4.54
C THR A 109 -16.21 -3.41 -5.97
N ILE A 110 -16.48 -4.53 -6.63
CA ILE A 110 -16.12 -4.69 -8.05
C ILE A 110 -17.30 -4.20 -8.89
N LEU A 111 -16.99 -3.29 -9.82
CA LEU A 111 -17.95 -2.77 -10.80
C LEU A 111 -17.69 -3.41 -12.17
N LYS A 112 -18.76 -3.71 -12.88
CA LYS A 112 -18.77 -4.11 -14.29
C LYS A 112 -19.98 -3.47 -14.97
N ASP A 113 -19.80 -2.89 -16.14
CA ASP A 113 -20.84 -2.13 -16.86
C ASP A 113 -21.47 -1.06 -15.96
N GLY A 114 -20.63 -0.38 -15.14
CA GLY A 114 -21.06 0.66 -14.18
C GLY A 114 -21.88 0.17 -12.99
N SER A 115 -22.06 -1.15 -12.81
CA SER A 115 -22.90 -1.73 -11.77
C SER A 115 -22.10 -2.67 -10.85
N PRO A 116 -22.38 -2.69 -9.51
CA PRO A 116 -21.72 -3.59 -8.60
C PRO A 116 -22.02 -5.06 -8.92
N ILE A 117 -20.98 -5.88 -8.99
CA ILE A 117 -21.13 -7.35 -9.06
C ILE A 117 -21.62 -7.84 -7.69
N LYS A 118 -22.79 -8.45 -7.65
CA LYS A 118 -23.33 -9.05 -6.42
C LYS A 118 -22.52 -10.30 -6.06
N MET A 119 -21.67 -10.17 -5.05
CA MET A 119 -20.94 -11.31 -4.50
C MET A 119 -21.71 -11.96 -3.36
N SER A 120 -21.70 -13.30 -3.29
CA SER A 120 -22.32 -14.07 -2.22
C SER A 120 -21.54 -15.35 -1.97
N THR A 121 -20.95 -15.44 -0.79
CA THR A 121 -20.26 -16.66 -0.33
C THR A 121 -21.22 -17.88 -0.29
N ARG A 122 -22.50 -17.64 0.01
CA ARG A 122 -23.52 -18.72 0.05
C ARG A 122 -23.88 -19.26 -1.33
N LYS A 123 -23.70 -18.46 -2.39
CA LYS A 123 -24.03 -18.84 -3.78
C LYS A 123 -22.79 -19.18 -4.60
N ALA A 124 -21.59 -19.22 -3.99
CA ALA A 124 -20.30 -19.36 -4.67
C ALA A 124 -20.13 -18.38 -5.86
N ASN A 125 -20.74 -17.20 -5.76
CA ASN A 125 -20.61 -16.14 -6.75
C ASN A 125 -19.72 -15.03 -6.14
N PHE A 126 -18.43 -15.13 -6.37
CA PHE A 126 -17.43 -14.15 -5.97
C PHE A 126 -16.33 -14.10 -7.03
N VAL A 127 -15.76 -12.93 -7.23
CA VAL A 127 -14.60 -12.75 -8.09
C VAL A 127 -13.37 -12.93 -7.21
N THR A 128 -12.53 -13.89 -7.58
CA THR A 128 -11.27 -14.14 -6.86
C THR A 128 -10.19 -13.12 -7.29
N LEU A 129 -9.17 -12.96 -6.47
CA LEU A 129 -8.00 -12.15 -6.84
C LEU A 129 -7.29 -12.74 -8.08
N GLU A 130 -7.23 -14.06 -8.19
CA GLU A 130 -6.64 -14.77 -9.32
C GLU A 130 -7.40 -14.45 -10.62
N GLU A 131 -8.73 -14.51 -10.62
CA GLU A 131 -9.54 -14.12 -11.77
C GLU A 131 -9.34 -12.66 -12.17
N LEU A 132 -9.21 -11.74 -11.19
CA LEU A 132 -8.89 -10.34 -11.50
C LEU A 132 -7.51 -10.18 -12.14
N ILE A 133 -6.50 -10.90 -11.63
CA ILE A 133 -5.14 -10.88 -12.18
C ILE A 133 -5.12 -11.43 -13.60
N ASP A 134 -5.84 -12.51 -13.86
CA ASP A 134 -5.95 -13.11 -15.20
C ASP A 134 -6.67 -12.18 -16.18
N GLU A 135 -7.65 -11.41 -15.68
CA GLU A 135 -8.47 -10.54 -16.54
C GLU A 135 -7.81 -9.20 -16.90
N VAL A 136 -7.08 -8.56 -15.96
CA VAL A 136 -6.53 -7.20 -16.16
C VAL A 136 -5.01 -7.11 -15.94
N GLY A 137 -4.38 -8.17 -15.49
CA GLY A 137 -2.96 -8.23 -15.19
C GLY A 137 -2.59 -7.77 -13.77
N PRO A 138 -1.43 -8.25 -13.25
CA PRO A 138 -1.02 -8.02 -11.86
C PRO A 138 -0.74 -6.54 -11.55
N ASP A 139 -0.14 -5.80 -12.48
CA ASP A 139 0.21 -4.39 -12.28
C ASP A 139 -1.04 -3.53 -12.10
N VAL A 140 -2.07 -3.79 -12.93
CA VAL A 140 -3.35 -3.07 -12.87
C VAL A 140 -4.05 -3.37 -11.56
N VAL A 141 -4.17 -4.65 -11.19
CA VAL A 141 -4.79 -5.05 -9.91
C VAL A 141 -4.07 -4.36 -8.76
N ARG A 142 -2.74 -4.49 -8.68
CA ARG A 142 -1.93 -3.90 -7.61
C ARG A 142 -2.13 -2.38 -7.52
N TYR A 143 -2.04 -1.67 -8.63
CA TYR A 143 -2.19 -0.22 -8.65
C TYR A 143 -3.57 0.23 -8.18
N PHE A 144 -4.63 -0.39 -8.70
CA PHE A 144 -6.01 -0.04 -8.33
C PHE A 144 -6.27 -0.24 -6.84
N PHE A 145 -5.70 -1.30 -6.23
CA PHE A 145 -5.85 -1.53 -4.79
C PHE A 145 -5.10 -0.51 -3.94
N ILE A 146 -3.95 0.00 -4.40
CA ILE A 146 -3.11 0.92 -3.62
C ILE A 146 -3.31 2.40 -3.96
N MET A 147 -4.01 2.75 -5.05
CA MET A 147 -4.22 4.15 -5.43
C MET A 147 -5.21 4.88 -4.53
N ARG A 148 -5.91 4.17 -3.66
CA ARG A 148 -6.84 4.73 -2.66
C ARG A 148 -6.31 4.52 -1.25
N GLY A 149 -6.60 5.47 -0.35
CA GLY A 149 -6.28 5.32 1.06
C GLY A 149 -7.03 4.13 1.69
N THR A 150 -6.39 3.44 2.61
CA THR A 150 -6.95 2.26 3.28
C THR A 150 -8.32 2.50 3.90
N ASN A 151 -8.55 3.71 4.41
CA ASN A 151 -9.82 4.13 5.01
C ASN A 151 -10.93 4.49 4.01
N THR A 152 -10.63 4.43 2.71
CA THR A 152 -11.56 4.82 1.65
C THR A 152 -12.12 3.58 0.98
N HIS A 153 -13.45 3.52 0.82
CA HIS A 153 -14.11 2.47 0.05
C HIS A 153 -13.58 2.45 -1.39
N LEU A 154 -13.15 1.29 -1.86
CA LEU A 154 -12.62 1.11 -3.21
C LEU A 154 -13.70 0.53 -4.12
N ASN A 155 -14.07 1.26 -5.17
CA ASN A 155 -14.76 0.73 -6.31
C ASN A 155 -13.73 0.32 -7.37
N PHE A 156 -13.55 -0.99 -7.55
CA PHE A 156 -12.69 -1.54 -8.58
C PHE A 156 -13.50 -1.67 -9.88
N ASP A 157 -13.31 -0.73 -10.78
CA ASP A 157 -13.99 -0.68 -12.07
C ASP A 157 -13.23 -1.54 -13.08
N LEU A 158 -13.83 -2.68 -13.47
CA LEU A 158 -13.24 -3.63 -14.42
C LEU A 158 -13.12 -3.04 -15.83
N ASP A 159 -14.07 -2.22 -16.24
CA ASP A 159 -14.07 -1.65 -17.58
C ASP A 159 -12.96 -0.61 -17.70
N LEU A 160 -12.80 0.25 -16.68
CA LEU A 160 -11.68 1.18 -16.57
C LEU A 160 -10.34 0.44 -16.49
N ALA A 161 -10.28 -0.64 -15.71
CA ALA A 161 -9.06 -1.42 -15.53
C ALA A 161 -8.57 -2.09 -16.82
N LYS A 162 -9.49 -2.45 -17.73
CA LYS A 162 -9.18 -3.00 -19.06
C LYS A 162 -8.85 -1.95 -20.11
N ASN A 163 -9.21 -0.70 -19.86
CA ASN A 163 -9.05 0.36 -20.84
C ASN A 163 -7.55 0.67 -21.06
N GLN A 164 -7.11 0.66 -22.32
CA GLN A 164 -5.75 1.00 -22.72
C GLN A 164 -5.69 2.46 -23.22
N SER A 165 -6.22 3.38 -22.44
CA SER A 165 -6.22 4.82 -22.73
C SER A 165 -5.75 5.63 -21.52
N ASP A 166 -5.62 6.93 -21.70
CA ASP A 166 -5.21 7.87 -20.66
C ASP A 166 -6.21 7.94 -19.48
N GLU A 167 -7.40 7.38 -19.61
CA GLU A 167 -8.38 7.26 -18.53
C GLU A 167 -7.95 6.19 -17.49
N ASN A 168 -7.23 5.14 -17.93
CA ASN A 168 -6.66 4.15 -17.02
C ASN A 168 -5.38 4.70 -16.39
N PRO A 169 -5.35 4.93 -15.07
CA PRO A 169 -4.21 5.55 -14.40
C PRO A 169 -2.93 4.73 -14.48
N VAL A 170 -3.03 3.40 -14.58
CA VAL A 170 -1.86 2.51 -14.73
C VAL A 170 -1.29 2.67 -16.13
N PHE A 171 -2.14 2.60 -17.14
CA PHE A 171 -1.73 2.79 -18.53
C PHE A 171 -1.09 4.16 -18.73
N TYR A 172 -1.69 5.21 -18.16
CA TYR A 172 -1.15 6.57 -18.22
C TYR A 172 0.28 6.67 -17.67
N LEU A 173 0.55 6.02 -16.52
CA LEU A 173 1.88 5.99 -15.91
C LEU A 173 2.88 5.15 -16.72
N GLN A 174 2.48 3.94 -17.11
CA GLN A 174 3.33 3.05 -17.92
C GLN A 174 3.67 3.69 -19.27
N TYR A 175 2.71 4.38 -19.87
CA TYR A 175 2.91 5.13 -21.11
C TYR A 175 3.91 6.29 -20.93
N ALA A 176 3.82 7.03 -19.83
CA ALA A 176 4.81 8.08 -19.52
C ALA A 176 6.22 7.48 -19.38
N HIS A 177 6.38 6.38 -18.63
CA HIS A 177 7.67 5.70 -18.46
C HIS A 177 8.21 5.14 -19.80
N ALA A 178 7.37 4.50 -20.59
CA ALA A 178 7.75 3.98 -21.90
C ALA A 178 8.20 5.11 -22.86
N ARG A 179 7.49 6.24 -22.86
CA ARG A 179 7.84 7.41 -23.68
C ARG A 179 9.18 8.01 -23.27
N VAL A 180 9.42 8.19 -21.97
CA VAL A 180 10.70 8.65 -21.43
C VAL A 180 11.83 7.70 -21.83
N SER A 181 11.64 6.39 -21.69
CA SER A 181 12.61 5.37 -22.06
C SER A 181 12.91 5.38 -23.57
N ASN A 182 11.89 5.57 -24.41
CA ASN A 182 12.06 5.69 -25.86
C ASN A 182 12.84 6.94 -26.26
N ILE A 183 12.68 8.07 -25.56
CA ILE A 183 13.50 9.28 -25.83
C ILE A 183 14.98 8.99 -25.55
N ILE A 184 15.30 8.35 -24.42
CA ILE A 184 16.67 7.98 -24.05
C ILE A 184 17.26 6.98 -25.06
N LYS A 185 16.48 5.97 -25.45
CA LYS A 185 16.87 5.01 -26.49
C LYS A 185 17.16 5.70 -27.83
N ARG A 186 16.28 6.62 -28.24
CA ARG A 186 16.46 7.38 -29.49
C ARG A 186 17.71 8.25 -29.47
N ALA A 187 18.03 8.90 -28.35
CA ALA A 187 19.28 9.64 -28.19
C ALA A 187 20.50 8.73 -28.38
N SER A 188 20.49 7.53 -27.81
CA SER A 188 21.56 6.53 -27.96
C SER A 188 21.72 6.08 -29.41
N GLU A 189 20.62 5.80 -30.12
CA GLU A 189 20.65 5.43 -31.55
C GLU A 189 21.27 6.54 -32.43
N LEU A 190 21.00 7.80 -32.06
CA LEU A 190 21.59 8.98 -32.71
C LEU A 190 23.02 9.30 -32.24
N LYS A 191 23.60 8.44 -31.40
CA LYS A 191 24.92 8.63 -30.78
C LYS A 191 25.05 9.94 -30.00
N ILE A 192 23.96 10.45 -29.43
CA ILE A 192 23.95 11.61 -28.55
C ILE A 192 24.17 11.10 -27.13
N ASN A 193 25.33 11.40 -26.55
CA ASN A 193 25.65 11.02 -25.20
C ASN A 193 24.95 11.96 -24.20
N ILE A 194 24.53 11.40 -23.07
CA ILE A 194 24.06 12.20 -21.94
C ILE A 194 25.27 12.75 -21.22
N ASP A 195 25.55 14.04 -21.45
CA ASP A 195 26.70 14.74 -20.87
C ASP A 195 26.34 15.35 -19.52
N LYS A 196 26.98 14.87 -18.47
CA LYS A 196 26.80 15.40 -17.09
C LYS A 196 27.28 16.85 -16.93
N ALA A 197 28.12 17.34 -17.85
CA ALA A 197 28.60 18.72 -17.87
C ALA A 197 27.70 19.67 -18.67
N ALA A 198 26.54 19.23 -19.16
CA ALA A 198 25.61 20.08 -19.90
C ALA A 198 25.14 21.28 -19.05
N ASP A 199 24.95 22.39 -19.69
CA ASP A 199 24.51 23.64 -19.03
C ASP A 199 23.02 23.57 -18.68
N LEU A 200 22.73 23.26 -17.42
CA LEU A 200 21.36 23.15 -16.92
C LEU A 200 20.63 24.51 -16.83
N SER A 201 21.32 25.65 -16.93
CA SER A 201 20.68 26.96 -16.95
C SER A 201 19.81 27.19 -18.20
N LEU A 202 20.01 26.38 -19.24
CA LEU A 202 19.16 26.35 -20.43
C LEU A 202 17.76 25.78 -20.18
N LEU A 203 17.54 25.08 -19.08
CA LEU A 203 16.24 24.60 -18.64
C LEU A 203 15.47 25.70 -17.90
N ASN A 204 14.92 26.64 -18.61
CA ASN A 204 14.37 27.89 -18.06
C ASN A 204 12.90 28.15 -18.37
N THR A 205 12.24 27.26 -19.11
CA THR A 205 10.79 27.40 -19.35
C THR A 205 9.99 26.96 -18.13
N ASP A 206 8.82 27.55 -17.91
CA ASP A 206 7.93 27.19 -16.79
C ASP A 206 7.63 25.70 -16.73
N VAL A 207 7.49 25.02 -17.88
CA VAL A 207 7.18 23.58 -17.90
C VAL A 207 8.38 22.72 -17.50
N GLU A 208 9.61 23.16 -17.83
CA GLU A 208 10.84 22.51 -17.39
C GLU A 208 11.06 22.70 -15.88
N LEU A 209 10.91 23.93 -15.40
CA LEU A 209 11.07 24.26 -13.99
C LEU A 209 10.01 23.55 -13.11
N ASN A 210 8.77 23.51 -13.56
CA ASN A 210 7.69 22.81 -12.86
C ASN A 210 7.96 21.29 -12.78
N LEU A 211 8.48 20.69 -13.85
CA LEU A 211 8.85 19.27 -13.86
C LEU A 211 10.01 19.00 -12.88
N ILE A 212 11.04 19.84 -12.87
CA ILE A 212 12.18 19.76 -11.95
C ILE A 212 11.68 19.88 -10.50
N ASN A 213 10.86 20.88 -10.22
CA ASN A 213 10.31 21.08 -8.87
C ASN A 213 9.45 19.87 -8.42
N LYS A 214 8.65 19.30 -9.32
CA LYS A 214 7.87 18.09 -8.98
C LYS A 214 8.78 16.90 -8.68
N MET A 215 9.86 16.68 -9.44
CA MET A 215 10.82 15.59 -9.15
C MET A 215 11.54 15.78 -7.81
N ASN A 216 11.87 17.01 -7.43
CA ASN A 216 12.53 17.30 -6.16
C ASN A 216 11.69 16.93 -4.93
N LEU A 217 10.37 16.83 -5.07
CA LEU A 217 9.46 16.40 -3.99
C LEU A 217 9.42 14.88 -3.78
N PHE A 218 10.11 14.09 -4.60
CA PHE A 218 10.06 12.63 -4.48
C PHE A 218 10.57 12.09 -3.14
N PRO A 219 11.72 12.55 -2.60
CA PRO A 219 12.19 12.11 -1.29
C PRO A 219 11.18 12.38 -0.17
N ASP A 220 10.55 13.56 -0.19
CA ASP A 220 9.53 13.94 0.80
C ASP A 220 8.27 13.07 0.67
N CYS A 221 7.88 12.73 -0.57
CA CYS A 221 6.79 11.79 -0.82
C CYS A 221 7.08 10.40 -0.22
N ILE A 222 8.29 9.87 -0.43
CA ILE A 222 8.71 8.58 0.15
C ILE A 222 8.68 8.64 1.69
N LYS A 223 9.27 9.69 2.27
CA LYS A 223 9.27 9.88 3.73
C LYS A 223 7.85 9.93 4.28
N ARG A 224 6.98 10.75 3.69
CA ARG A 224 5.58 10.84 4.09
C ARG A 224 4.88 9.49 4.00
N THR A 225 5.07 8.75 2.91
CA THR A 225 4.48 7.42 2.72
C THR A 225 4.93 6.44 3.80
N HIS A 226 6.23 6.46 4.14
CA HIS A 226 6.78 5.65 5.22
C HIS A 226 6.14 6.02 6.57
N ASP A 227 6.05 7.31 6.90
CA ASP A 227 5.55 7.78 8.18
C ASP A 227 4.04 7.49 8.34
N THR A 228 3.26 7.72 7.29
CA THR A 228 1.80 7.50 7.29
C THR A 228 1.39 6.06 6.98
N LYS A 229 2.30 5.24 6.40
CA LYS A 229 2.02 3.89 5.89
C LYS A 229 0.92 3.85 4.82
N GLU A 230 0.85 4.91 4.03
CA GLU A 230 -0.16 5.13 2.99
C GLU A 230 0.47 5.12 1.58
N PRO A 231 0.55 3.94 0.91
CA PRO A 231 1.19 3.81 -0.40
C PRO A 231 0.53 4.65 -1.50
N GLN A 232 -0.76 5.04 -1.36
CA GLN A 232 -1.44 5.91 -2.30
C GLN A 232 -0.75 7.28 -2.48
N ASN A 233 0.04 7.74 -1.51
CA ASN A 233 0.82 8.98 -1.68
C ASN A 233 1.79 8.88 -2.87
N ILE A 234 2.40 7.70 -3.08
CA ILE A 234 3.32 7.47 -4.21
C ILE A 234 2.53 7.39 -5.52
N SER A 235 1.41 6.68 -5.56
CA SER A 235 0.60 6.58 -6.77
C SER A 235 0.09 7.94 -7.23
N THR A 236 -0.41 8.76 -6.30
CA THR A 236 -0.84 10.14 -6.56
C THR A 236 0.34 11.00 -7.07
N TYR A 237 1.49 10.89 -6.41
CA TYR A 237 2.70 11.62 -6.81
C TYR A 237 3.15 11.26 -8.24
N LEU A 238 3.18 9.97 -8.57
CA LEU A 238 3.60 9.50 -9.90
C LEU A 238 2.61 9.94 -10.99
N HIS A 239 1.32 9.89 -10.70
CA HIS A 239 0.29 10.38 -11.64
C HIS A 239 0.49 11.87 -11.95
N ASP A 240 0.69 12.69 -10.91
CA ASP A 240 1.00 14.11 -11.09
C ASP A 240 2.30 14.30 -11.89
N LEU A 241 3.37 13.55 -11.54
CA LEU A 241 4.65 13.63 -12.24
C LEU A 241 4.51 13.31 -13.73
N ALA A 242 3.73 12.28 -14.08
CA ALA A 242 3.42 11.95 -15.47
C ALA A 242 2.67 13.09 -16.17
N MET A 243 1.73 13.75 -15.48
CA MET A 243 1.02 14.90 -16.01
C MET A 243 1.96 16.09 -16.31
N TYR A 244 2.92 16.38 -15.40
CA TYR A 244 3.95 17.40 -15.64
C TYR A 244 4.85 17.03 -16.82
N PHE A 245 5.23 15.76 -16.94
CA PHE A 245 6.00 15.28 -18.07
C PHE A 245 5.25 15.42 -19.40
N HIS A 246 3.98 15.05 -19.46
CA HIS A 246 3.21 15.20 -20.70
C HIS A 246 3.07 16.67 -21.12
N LYS A 247 2.89 17.60 -20.17
CA LYS A 247 2.90 19.05 -20.44
C LYS A 247 4.24 19.54 -20.99
N PHE A 248 5.36 19.05 -20.39
CA PHE A 248 6.71 19.34 -20.86
C PHE A 248 6.90 18.81 -22.29
N TYR A 249 6.59 17.54 -22.51
CA TYR A 249 6.79 16.87 -23.80
C TYR A 249 5.96 17.46 -24.94
N ALA A 250 4.75 17.91 -24.65
CA ALA A 250 3.88 18.55 -25.63
C ALA A 250 4.43 19.91 -26.13
N LYS A 251 5.16 20.63 -25.26
CA LYS A 251 5.67 21.98 -25.57
C LYS A 251 7.12 22.00 -26.00
N ASN A 252 7.90 20.97 -25.71
CA ASN A 252 9.35 20.97 -25.91
C ASN A 252 9.82 19.72 -26.64
N LYS A 253 10.59 19.91 -27.70
CA LYS A 253 11.35 18.81 -28.32
C LYS A 253 12.58 18.54 -27.45
N VAL A 254 12.72 17.32 -26.92
CA VAL A 254 13.89 16.91 -26.14
C VAL A 254 15.13 16.85 -27.03
N ILE A 255 15.02 16.21 -28.20
CA ILE A 255 16.07 16.15 -29.21
C ILE A 255 15.75 17.17 -30.30
N SER A 256 16.53 18.23 -30.38
CA SER A 256 16.37 19.36 -31.30
C SER A 256 17.68 19.66 -32.06
N ASP A 257 17.67 20.63 -32.93
CA ASP A 257 18.87 21.08 -33.66
C ASP A 257 19.88 21.80 -32.75
N ASP A 258 19.40 22.39 -31.67
CA ASP A 258 20.24 22.95 -30.60
C ASP A 258 20.81 21.82 -29.75
N LYS A 259 22.10 21.54 -29.95
CA LYS A 259 22.81 20.46 -29.25
C LYS A 259 22.98 20.73 -27.75
N SER A 260 23.18 21.96 -27.34
CA SER A 260 23.36 22.34 -25.94
C SER A 260 22.05 22.15 -25.17
N LEU A 261 20.96 22.67 -25.71
CA LEU A 261 19.62 22.48 -25.13
C LEU A 261 19.20 21.01 -25.11
N THR A 262 19.52 20.26 -26.19
CA THR A 262 19.28 18.81 -26.26
C THR A 262 20.01 18.07 -25.13
N ALA A 263 21.28 18.39 -24.87
CA ALA A 263 22.07 17.78 -23.80
C ALA A 263 21.41 18.04 -22.42
N SER A 264 21.00 19.27 -22.14
CA SER A 264 20.34 19.66 -20.89
C SER A 264 18.97 18.94 -20.71
N ARG A 265 18.16 18.88 -21.77
CA ARG A 265 16.85 18.18 -21.76
C ARG A 265 17.00 16.65 -21.62
N LEU A 266 18.07 16.07 -22.14
CA LEU A 266 18.37 14.64 -21.96
C LEU A 266 18.72 14.32 -20.51
N ILE A 267 19.46 15.20 -19.80
CA ILE A 267 19.68 15.05 -18.35
C ILE A 267 18.37 15.10 -17.59
N LEU A 268 17.53 16.10 -17.87
CA LEU A 268 16.20 16.21 -17.26
C LEU A 268 15.35 14.95 -17.50
N THR A 269 15.34 14.45 -18.74
CA THR A 269 14.61 13.22 -19.11
C THR A 269 15.18 11.99 -18.40
N LYS A 270 16.50 11.90 -18.23
CA LYS A 270 17.15 10.79 -17.51
C LYS A 270 16.81 10.83 -16.01
N ALA A 271 16.82 12.01 -15.39
CA ALA A 271 16.41 12.18 -14.00
C ALA A 271 14.94 11.76 -13.82
N LEU A 272 14.07 12.16 -14.73
CA LEU A 272 12.66 11.75 -14.72
C LEU A 272 12.50 10.22 -14.84
N GLN A 273 13.27 9.58 -15.73
CA GLN A 273 13.27 8.12 -15.87
C GLN A 273 13.60 7.43 -14.53
N ILE A 274 14.61 7.93 -13.82
CA ILE A 274 15.03 7.38 -12.53
C ILE A 274 13.90 7.53 -11.50
N VAL A 275 13.29 8.70 -11.40
CA VAL A 275 12.21 8.95 -10.42
C VAL A 275 10.98 8.09 -10.71
N LEU A 276 10.55 8.01 -11.97
CA LEU A 276 9.42 7.15 -12.38
C LEU A 276 9.72 5.67 -12.07
N ASN A 277 10.90 5.19 -12.48
CA ASN A 277 11.29 3.80 -12.23
C ASN A 277 11.35 3.47 -10.74
N ASN A 278 11.95 4.35 -9.93
CA ASN A 278 12.02 4.14 -8.48
C ASN A 278 10.63 4.11 -7.85
N GLY A 279 9.75 5.03 -8.24
CA GLY A 279 8.39 5.07 -7.74
C GLY A 279 7.56 3.84 -8.11
N LEU A 280 7.62 3.41 -9.38
CA LEU A 280 6.96 2.18 -9.84
C LEU A 280 7.51 0.94 -9.13
N THR A 281 8.84 0.84 -8.99
CA THR A 281 9.50 -0.27 -8.27
C THR A 281 9.04 -0.36 -6.81
N VAL A 282 8.92 0.77 -6.10
CA VAL A 282 8.41 0.80 -4.71
C VAL A 282 6.95 0.32 -4.64
N LEU A 283 6.13 0.64 -5.65
CA LEU A 283 4.77 0.15 -5.74
C LEU A 283 4.68 -1.33 -6.19
N GLY A 284 5.77 -1.90 -6.70
CA GLY A 284 5.83 -3.27 -7.23
C GLY A 284 5.15 -3.42 -8.58
N ILE A 285 5.25 -2.40 -9.44
CA ILE A 285 4.64 -2.29 -10.77
C ILE A 285 5.75 -2.17 -11.82
#